data_65790b66b055faa0589e7f6d005ffe56
#
_entry.id   65790b66b055faa0589e7f6d005ffe56
#
_cell.length_a   1.000
_cell.length_b   1.000
_cell.length_c   1.000
_cell.angle_alpha   90.00
_cell.angle_beta   90.00
_cell.angle_gamma   90.00
#
_symmetry.space_group_name_H-M   'P 1'
#
loop_
_entity.id
_entity.type
_entity.pdbx_description
1 polymer ?
#
loop_
_entity_poly.entity_id
_entity_poly.type
_entity_poly.pdbx_seq_one_letter_code
_entity_poly.pdbx_strand_id
1 'polypeptide(L)'
;MSDETSPRTLTALLGTPVTSLKGRMRGRVRDVAVGTGADAGNVAGLVLKTRKGLELVSSRDVHWTPSGALALRPDATLNPLLGDENFILLRQDLLDRQIIDVHGRKVVRVNDVNLRWQPNDGSGEQLRVTEVEVGLRGAVRRLLSGTLPKRTIESLSTRLPARIIPWNFVDMIEVDPARRVKLNIEYERLA
;
A
#
# COMPACT_ATOMS: atom_id res chain seq x y z
N MET A 1 -1.67 -25.06 -3.78
CA MET A 1 -2.44 -24.01 -3.09
C MET A 1 -1.43 -22.94 -2.75
N SER A 2 -1.33 -21.95 -3.63
CA SER A 2 -0.29 -20.93 -3.59
C SER A 2 -0.63 -19.89 -2.54
N ASP A 3 0.39 -19.41 -1.88
CA ASP A 3 0.50 -18.47 -0.78
C ASP A 3 -0.10 -17.05 -1.08
N GLU A 4 -1.36 -17.02 -1.53
CA GLU A 4 -2.08 -15.76 -1.80
C GLU A 4 -2.42 -14.97 -0.53
N THR A 5 -2.36 -15.64 0.62
CA THR A 5 -2.72 -15.06 1.92
C THR A 5 -1.53 -14.41 2.65
N SER A 6 -0.32 -14.54 2.14
CA SER A 6 0.85 -13.93 2.78
C SER A 6 0.79 -12.41 2.71
N PRO A 7 1.01 -11.71 3.82
CA PRO A 7 1.05 -10.24 3.84
C PRO A 7 2.17 -9.74 2.91
N ARG A 8 1.85 -8.75 2.10
CA ARG A 8 2.82 -8.11 1.22
C ARG A 8 3.00 -6.67 1.63
N THR A 9 4.23 -6.22 1.67
CA THR A 9 4.50 -4.82 1.99
C THR A 9 4.36 -3.94 0.75
N LEU A 10 3.99 -2.68 0.96
CA LEU A 10 3.95 -1.68 -0.11
C LEU A 10 5.29 -1.61 -0.84
N THR A 11 6.39 -1.57 -0.09
CA THR A 11 7.75 -1.51 -0.67
C THR A 11 8.05 -2.72 -1.57
N ALA A 12 7.56 -3.92 -1.24
CA ALA A 12 7.71 -5.10 -2.07
C ALA A 12 6.87 -5.04 -3.36
N LEU A 13 5.71 -4.36 -3.30
CA LEU A 13 4.84 -4.15 -4.47
C LEU A 13 5.40 -3.12 -5.45
N LEU A 14 6.05 -2.08 -4.95
CA LEU A 14 6.58 -1.01 -5.80
C LEU A 14 7.61 -1.55 -6.81
N GLY A 15 7.43 -1.19 -8.08
CA GLY A 15 8.28 -1.64 -9.18
C GLY A 15 7.92 -3.01 -9.74
N THR A 16 7.01 -3.77 -9.11
CA THR A 16 6.57 -5.06 -9.62
C THR A 16 5.99 -4.92 -11.03
N PRO A 17 6.43 -5.77 -11.98
CA PRO A 17 5.88 -5.77 -13.33
C PRO A 17 4.44 -6.28 -13.33
N VAL A 18 3.60 -5.63 -14.14
CA VAL A 18 2.22 -6.03 -14.38
C VAL A 18 2.07 -6.42 -15.84
N THR A 19 1.54 -7.61 -16.09
CA THR A 19 1.38 -8.16 -17.43
C THR A 19 -0.09 -8.41 -17.78
N SER A 20 -0.40 -8.55 -19.05
CA SER A 20 -1.66 -9.16 -19.47
C SER A 20 -1.60 -10.67 -19.29
N LEU A 21 -2.72 -11.37 -19.39
CA LEU A 21 -2.79 -12.84 -19.37
C LEU A 21 -1.88 -13.50 -20.43
N LYS A 22 -1.62 -12.82 -21.54
CA LYS A 22 -0.72 -13.27 -22.60
C LYS A 22 0.76 -12.94 -22.31
N GLY A 23 1.11 -12.56 -21.08
CA GLY A 23 2.48 -12.21 -20.67
C GLY A 23 3.01 -10.86 -21.20
N ARG A 24 2.18 -10.08 -21.92
CA ARG A 24 2.59 -8.77 -22.44
C ARG A 24 2.70 -7.77 -21.31
N MET A 25 3.83 -7.09 -21.18
CA MET A 25 4.05 -6.03 -20.21
C MET A 25 3.04 -4.88 -20.39
N ARG A 26 2.36 -4.52 -19.32
CA ARG A 26 1.40 -3.42 -19.27
C ARG A 26 1.94 -2.20 -18.52
N GLY A 27 2.77 -2.42 -17.53
CA GLY A 27 3.38 -1.37 -16.73
C GLY A 27 4.08 -1.93 -15.50
N ARG A 28 4.46 -1.03 -14.59
CA ARG A 28 5.02 -1.38 -13.27
C ARG A 28 4.26 -0.64 -12.19
N VAL A 29 4.03 -1.29 -11.06
CA VAL A 29 3.38 -0.66 -9.90
C VAL A 29 4.19 0.55 -9.46
N ARG A 30 3.56 1.70 -9.41
CA ARG A 30 4.13 2.97 -8.96
C ARG A 30 3.62 3.39 -7.60
N ASP A 31 2.34 3.09 -7.31
CA ASP A 31 1.68 3.42 -6.06
C ASP A 31 0.46 2.51 -5.85
N VAL A 32 -0.15 2.61 -4.68
CA VAL A 32 -1.39 1.92 -4.33
C VAL A 32 -2.41 2.95 -3.86
N ALA A 33 -3.56 2.98 -4.51
CA ALA A 33 -4.68 3.85 -4.15
C ALA A 33 -5.58 3.16 -3.12
N VAL A 34 -5.82 3.80 -1.99
CA VAL A 34 -6.64 3.30 -0.88
C VAL A 34 -7.80 4.24 -0.65
N GLY A 35 -9.00 3.68 -0.54
CA GLY A 35 -10.23 4.44 -0.30
C GLY A 35 -10.20 5.20 1.02
N THR A 36 -10.97 6.27 1.06
CA THR A 36 -11.19 7.13 2.24
C THR A 36 -12.62 7.00 2.74
N GLY A 37 -12.91 7.52 3.91
CA GLY A 37 -14.26 7.47 4.49
C GLY A 37 -14.73 6.05 4.77
N ALA A 38 -15.90 5.67 4.28
CA ALA A 38 -16.48 4.34 4.47
C ALA A 38 -15.64 3.20 3.88
N ASP A 39 -14.82 3.48 2.87
CA ASP A 39 -13.91 2.54 2.22
C ASP A 39 -12.48 2.59 2.78
N ALA A 40 -12.29 3.23 3.93
CA ALA A 40 -10.96 3.37 4.54
C ALA A 40 -10.28 2.02 4.72
N GLY A 41 -9.05 1.94 4.21
CA GLY A 41 -8.25 0.72 4.22
C GLY A 41 -8.50 -0.25 3.08
N ASN A 42 -9.57 -0.10 2.29
CA ASN A 42 -9.79 -0.89 1.08
C ASN A 42 -8.90 -0.36 -0.05
N VAL A 43 -8.16 -1.26 -0.70
CA VAL A 43 -7.38 -0.89 -1.88
C VAL A 43 -8.33 -0.71 -3.06
N ALA A 44 -8.51 0.53 -3.51
CA ALA A 44 -9.29 0.87 -4.69
C ALA A 44 -8.61 0.38 -5.96
N GLY A 45 -7.29 0.54 -6.05
CA GLY A 45 -6.55 0.11 -7.23
C GLY A 45 -5.04 0.25 -7.11
N LEU A 46 -4.35 -0.17 -8.16
CA LEU A 46 -2.91 0.00 -8.33
C LEU A 46 -2.64 1.10 -9.37
N VAL A 47 -1.76 2.02 -9.01
CA VAL A 47 -1.25 3.02 -9.96
C VAL A 47 -0.06 2.42 -10.70
N LEU A 48 -0.18 2.33 -12.01
CA LEU A 48 0.85 1.77 -12.89
C LEU A 48 1.57 2.89 -13.64
N LYS A 49 2.89 2.78 -13.71
CA LYS A 49 3.67 3.55 -14.69
C LYS A 49 3.67 2.79 -16.01
N THR A 50 2.99 3.33 -17.00
CA THR A 50 2.86 2.78 -18.34
C THR A 50 3.58 3.66 -19.37
N ARG A 51 3.47 3.32 -20.64
CA ARG A 51 3.97 4.17 -21.75
C ARG A 51 3.16 5.47 -21.90
N LYS A 52 1.89 5.46 -21.47
CA LYS A 52 0.98 6.61 -21.56
C LYS A 52 1.06 7.54 -20.35
N GLY A 53 1.81 7.15 -19.30
CA GLY A 53 1.93 7.90 -18.06
C GLY A 53 1.50 7.08 -16.85
N LEU A 54 0.93 7.73 -15.85
CA LEU A 54 0.36 7.07 -14.68
C LEU A 54 -1.10 6.71 -14.97
N GLU A 55 -1.41 5.44 -14.85
CA GLU A 55 -2.75 4.90 -15.05
C GLU A 55 -3.17 4.09 -13.82
N LEU A 56 -4.43 4.22 -13.43
CA LEU A 56 -5.06 3.48 -12.34
C LEU A 56 -5.77 2.26 -12.91
N VAL A 57 -5.57 1.10 -12.30
CA VAL A 57 -6.32 -0.12 -12.53
C VAL A 57 -6.99 -0.57 -11.24
N SER A 58 -8.25 -1.02 -11.30
CA SER A 58 -8.97 -1.53 -10.14
C SER A 58 -8.23 -2.70 -9.50
N SER A 59 -8.22 -2.77 -8.17
CA SER A 59 -7.65 -3.91 -7.45
C SER A 59 -8.32 -5.24 -7.79
N ARG A 60 -9.60 -5.22 -8.19
CA ARG A 60 -10.38 -6.39 -8.62
C ARG A 60 -9.92 -6.96 -9.96
N ASP A 61 -9.28 -6.14 -10.77
CA ASP A 61 -8.82 -6.51 -12.12
C ASP A 61 -7.38 -7.02 -12.12
N VAL A 62 -6.77 -7.13 -10.94
CA VAL A 62 -5.38 -7.57 -10.77
C VAL A 62 -5.36 -8.83 -9.92
N HIS A 63 -4.53 -9.79 -10.32
CA HIS A 63 -4.30 -11.01 -9.54
C HIS A 63 -2.82 -11.41 -9.56
N TRP A 64 -2.41 -12.19 -8.57
CA TRP A 64 -1.08 -12.76 -8.54
C TRP A 64 -1.03 -14.01 -9.41
N THR A 65 0.03 -14.10 -10.19
CA THR A 65 0.34 -15.35 -10.90
C THR A 65 1.10 -16.30 -9.96
N PRO A 66 1.10 -17.61 -10.24
CA PRO A 66 1.91 -18.58 -9.48
C PRO A 66 3.41 -18.26 -9.47
N SER A 67 3.91 -17.52 -10.46
CA SER A 67 5.29 -17.05 -10.52
C SER A 67 5.58 -15.81 -9.66
N GLY A 68 4.59 -15.30 -8.92
CA GLY A 68 4.75 -14.11 -8.08
C GLY A 68 4.72 -12.78 -8.84
N ALA A 69 4.32 -12.78 -10.11
CA ALA A 69 4.07 -11.57 -10.89
C ALA A 69 2.62 -11.12 -10.77
N LEU A 70 2.33 -9.88 -11.14
CA LEU A 70 0.96 -9.36 -11.24
C LEU A 70 0.45 -9.48 -12.67
N ALA A 71 -0.77 -9.96 -12.84
CA ALA A 71 -1.43 -10.01 -14.13
C ALA A 71 -2.79 -9.31 -14.09
N LEU A 72 -3.16 -8.70 -15.21
CA LEU A 72 -4.45 -8.07 -15.42
C LEU A 72 -5.48 -9.09 -15.92
N ARG A 73 -6.72 -8.96 -15.46
CA ARG A 73 -7.87 -9.67 -16.06
C ARG A 73 -8.08 -9.23 -17.51
N PRO A 74 -8.78 -10.03 -18.34
CA PRO A 74 -8.97 -9.73 -19.76
C PRO A 74 -9.67 -8.40 -20.03
N ASP A 75 -10.61 -8.06 -19.18
CA ASP A 75 -11.50 -6.89 -19.23
C ASP A 75 -10.98 -5.70 -18.41
N ALA A 76 -9.79 -5.82 -17.83
CA ALA A 76 -9.18 -4.78 -17.02
C ALA A 76 -9.01 -3.48 -17.82
N THR A 77 -9.54 -2.39 -17.26
CA THR A 77 -9.43 -1.06 -17.84
C THR A 77 -8.36 -0.26 -17.08
N LEU A 78 -7.47 0.37 -17.84
CA LEU A 78 -6.50 1.33 -17.30
C LEU A 78 -7.00 2.74 -17.59
N ASN A 79 -7.26 3.50 -16.54
CA ASN A 79 -7.73 4.87 -16.63
C ASN A 79 -6.59 5.83 -16.27
N PRO A 80 -6.49 7.00 -16.91
CA PRO A 80 -5.54 8.02 -16.48
C PRO A 80 -5.72 8.31 -14.99
N LEU A 81 -4.62 8.45 -14.25
CA LEU A 81 -4.68 8.88 -12.86
C LEU A 81 -5.09 10.35 -12.83
N LEU A 82 -6.35 10.60 -12.58
CA LEU A 82 -6.87 11.92 -12.28
C LEU A 82 -6.75 12.15 -10.78
N GLY A 83 -6.53 13.39 -10.37
CA GLY A 83 -6.53 13.75 -8.94
C GLY A 83 -7.95 13.62 -8.39
N ASP A 84 -8.33 12.41 -8.03
CA ASP A 84 -9.61 12.12 -7.40
C ASP A 84 -9.44 12.21 -5.88
N GLU A 85 -10.43 12.77 -5.23
CA GLU A 85 -10.43 13.07 -3.80
C GLU A 85 -10.87 11.87 -2.94
N ASN A 86 -11.31 10.78 -3.57
CA ASN A 86 -11.87 9.62 -2.87
C ASN A 86 -10.85 8.55 -2.46
N PHE A 87 -9.56 8.79 -2.71
CA PHE A 87 -8.49 7.88 -2.29
C PHE A 87 -7.19 8.62 -1.95
N ILE A 88 -6.36 7.98 -1.15
CA ILE A 88 -4.98 8.38 -0.87
C ILE A 88 -4.01 7.45 -1.60
N LEU A 89 -2.84 7.97 -1.95
CA LEU A 89 -1.76 7.22 -2.56
C LEU A 89 -0.74 6.83 -1.49
N LEU A 90 -0.66 5.55 -1.15
CA LEU A 90 0.14 5.07 -0.02
C LEU A 90 1.61 5.48 -0.10
N ARG A 91 2.21 5.39 -1.28
CA ARG A 91 3.61 5.77 -1.45
C ARG A 91 3.80 7.28 -1.35
N GLN A 92 2.94 8.05 -2.00
CA GLN A 92 3.08 9.50 -2.10
C GLN A 92 2.63 10.20 -0.82
N ASP A 93 1.52 9.76 -0.23
CA ASP A 93 0.83 10.48 0.83
C ASP A 93 1.10 9.89 2.23
N LEU A 94 1.54 8.63 2.33
CA LEU A 94 1.72 7.95 3.62
C LEU A 94 3.17 7.49 3.87
N LEU A 95 3.84 6.90 2.89
CA LEU A 95 5.20 6.37 3.07
C LEU A 95 6.17 7.50 3.43
N ASP A 96 6.98 7.30 4.45
CA ASP A 96 7.90 8.31 5.01
C ASP A 96 7.24 9.52 5.70
N ARG A 97 5.92 9.55 5.79
CA ARG A 97 5.19 10.61 6.49
C ARG A 97 5.09 10.33 7.98
N GLN A 98 4.82 11.39 8.72
CA GLN A 98 4.48 11.29 10.13
C GLN A 98 2.97 11.07 10.28
N ILE A 99 2.62 10.12 11.14
CA ILE A 99 1.25 9.82 11.51
C ILE A 99 1.11 9.88 13.04
N ILE A 100 -0.12 10.05 13.49
CA ILE A 100 -0.45 9.91 14.92
C ILE A 100 -0.84 8.45 15.16
N ASP A 101 -0.10 7.80 16.04
CA ASP A 101 -0.53 6.56 16.68
C ASP A 101 -1.54 6.93 17.77
N VAL A 102 -2.82 6.81 17.47
CA VAL A 102 -3.90 7.22 18.39
C VAL A 102 -3.85 6.40 19.68
N HIS A 103 -3.53 5.11 19.58
CA HIS A 103 -3.42 4.22 20.74
C HIS A 103 -2.18 4.52 21.58
N GLY A 104 -1.05 4.71 20.95
CA GLY A 104 0.22 5.06 21.64
C GLY A 104 0.37 6.54 21.94
N ARG A 105 -0.56 7.40 21.53
CA ARG A 105 -0.54 8.86 21.74
C ARG A 105 0.79 9.51 21.36
N LYS A 106 1.33 9.13 20.21
CA LYS A 106 2.61 9.67 19.75
C LYS A 106 2.68 9.80 18.24
N VAL A 107 3.52 10.73 17.82
CA VAL A 107 3.86 10.91 16.41
C VAL A 107 4.95 9.91 16.03
N VAL A 108 4.72 9.17 14.95
CA VAL A 108 5.64 8.17 14.43
C VAL A 108 5.79 8.30 12.92
N ARG A 109 6.91 7.82 12.38
CA ARG A 109 7.14 7.83 10.92
C ARG A 109 6.79 6.48 10.32
N VAL A 110 6.04 6.50 9.22
CA VAL A 110 5.70 5.31 8.45
C VAL A 110 6.91 4.83 7.66
N ASN A 111 7.26 3.57 7.83
CA ASN A 111 8.37 2.92 7.12
C ASN A 111 7.88 2.02 5.99
N ASP A 112 6.78 1.29 6.22
CA ASP A 112 6.15 0.43 5.23
C ASP A 112 4.68 0.23 5.58
N VAL A 113 3.92 -0.35 4.67
CA VAL A 113 2.49 -0.63 4.82
C VAL A 113 2.23 -2.08 4.45
N ASN A 114 1.58 -2.81 5.33
CA ASN A 114 1.21 -4.20 5.10
C ASN A 114 -0.16 -4.28 4.43
N LEU A 115 -0.20 -5.03 3.34
CA LEU A 115 -1.37 -5.29 2.52
C LEU A 115 -1.69 -6.78 2.55
N ARG A 116 -2.97 -7.11 2.65
CA ARG A 116 -3.42 -8.51 2.65
C ARG A 116 -4.72 -8.65 1.87
N TRP A 117 -4.85 -9.76 1.16
CA TRP A 117 -6.13 -10.18 0.60
C TRP A 117 -7.03 -10.67 1.72
N GLN A 118 -8.25 -10.19 1.75
CA GLN A 118 -9.27 -10.59 2.72
C GLN A 118 -10.57 -10.89 1.99
N PRO A 119 -11.35 -11.89 2.48
CA PRO A 119 -12.69 -12.14 1.96
C PRO A 119 -13.54 -10.86 2.04
N ASN A 120 -14.32 -10.61 0.99
CA ASN A 120 -15.29 -9.53 0.95
C ASN A 120 -16.71 -10.12 0.97
N ASP A 121 -17.67 -9.43 1.61
CA ASP A 121 -19.06 -9.86 1.81
C ASP A 121 -19.83 -10.14 0.51
N GLY A 122 -19.26 -9.81 -0.66
CA GLY A 122 -19.87 -10.00 -1.97
C GLY A 122 -19.26 -11.08 -2.86
N SER A 123 -18.71 -12.18 -2.32
CA SER A 123 -18.14 -13.31 -3.11
C SER A 123 -16.80 -13.02 -3.83
N GLY A 124 -15.81 -12.52 -3.13
CA GLY A 124 -14.47 -12.34 -3.69
C GLY A 124 -13.46 -11.97 -2.61
N GLU A 125 -12.20 -11.85 -3.02
CA GLU A 125 -11.15 -11.33 -2.17
C GLU A 125 -10.90 -9.85 -2.53
N GLN A 126 -10.66 -9.05 -1.51
CA GLN A 126 -10.30 -7.65 -1.66
C GLN A 126 -8.95 -7.38 -1.00
N LEU A 127 -8.09 -6.64 -1.67
CA LEU A 127 -6.84 -6.19 -1.10
C LEU A 127 -7.11 -5.06 -0.09
N ARG A 128 -6.60 -5.21 1.12
CA ARG A 128 -6.77 -4.24 2.20
C ARG A 128 -5.46 -3.89 2.86
N VAL A 129 -5.38 -2.65 3.35
CA VAL A 129 -4.35 -2.25 4.30
C VAL A 129 -4.71 -2.84 5.67
N THR A 130 -3.78 -3.57 6.26
CA THR A 130 -3.99 -4.18 7.59
C THR A 130 -3.22 -3.46 8.67
N GLU A 131 -2.01 -3.05 8.37
CA GLU A 131 -1.07 -2.55 9.36
C GLU A 131 -0.08 -1.57 8.72
N VAL A 132 0.48 -0.70 9.56
CA VAL A 132 1.55 0.22 9.20
C VAL A 132 2.78 -0.10 10.03
N GLU A 133 3.91 -0.32 9.37
CA GLU A 133 5.20 -0.51 10.04
C GLU A 133 5.81 0.85 10.34
N VAL A 134 6.14 1.07 11.62
CA VAL A 134 6.78 2.29 12.10
C VAL A 134 8.05 1.98 12.90
N GLY A 135 8.97 2.93 13.00
CA GLY A 135 10.23 2.78 13.76
C GLY A 135 11.46 2.74 12.87
N LEU A 136 12.61 2.37 13.46
CA LEU A 136 13.92 2.48 12.81
C LEU A 136 14.21 1.39 11.76
N ARG A 137 13.53 0.25 11.82
CA ARG A 137 13.82 -0.92 10.98
C ARG A 137 13.72 -0.64 9.48
N GLY A 138 12.65 0.01 9.06
CA GLY A 138 12.45 0.37 7.66
C GLY A 138 13.42 1.46 7.17
N ALA A 139 13.73 2.42 8.04
CA ALA A 139 14.70 3.47 7.73
C ALA A 139 16.09 2.89 7.49
N VAL A 140 16.54 1.97 8.34
CA VAL A 140 17.84 1.28 8.19
C VAL A 140 17.88 0.42 6.93
N ARG A 141 16.81 -0.35 6.66
CA ARG A 141 16.71 -1.15 5.43
C ARG A 141 16.85 -0.28 4.18
N ARG A 142 16.25 0.91 4.18
CA ARG A 142 16.27 1.83 3.02
C ARG A 142 17.61 2.53 2.85
N LEU A 143 18.23 2.99 3.96
CA LEU A 143 19.56 3.63 3.94
C LEU A 143 20.64 2.67 3.42
N LEU A 144 20.53 1.39 3.76
CA LEU A 144 21.51 0.38 3.40
C LEU A 144 21.21 -0.31 2.05
N SER A 145 20.02 -0.13 1.48
CA SER A 145 19.58 -0.76 0.22
C SER A 145 20.27 -0.25 -1.05
N GLY A 146 21.36 0.46 -0.95
CA GLY A 146 22.22 0.84 -2.09
C GLY A 146 23.68 0.49 -1.90
N THR A 147 24.06 0.08 -0.68
CA THR A 147 25.46 -0.09 -0.30
C THR A 147 25.81 -1.51 0.17
N LEU A 148 24.84 -2.31 0.59
CA LEU A 148 25.07 -3.65 1.12
C LEU A 148 24.22 -4.72 0.43
N PRO A 149 24.69 -6.00 0.40
CA PRO A 149 23.91 -7.12 -0.10
C PRO A 149 22.60 -7.30 0.67
N LYS A 150 21.51 -7.68 -0.02
CA LYS A 150 20.18 -7.85 0.57
C LYS A 150 20.17 -8.72 1.83
N ARG A 151 20.92 -9.82 1.85
CA ARG A 151 21.01 -10.73 3.01
C ARG A 151 21.58 -10.05 4.26
N THR A 152 22.56 -9.17 4.11
CA THR A 152 23.17 -8.41 5.22
C THR A 152 22.17 -7.38 5.76
N ILE A 153 21.41 -6.72 4.89
CA ILE A 153 20.39 -5.75 5.25
C ILE A 153 19.26 -6.43 6.02
N GLU A 154 18.81 -7.59 5.56
CA GLU A 154 17.78 -8.40 6.23
C GLU A 154 18.24 -8.81 7.63
N SER A 155 19.45 -9.32 7.78
CA SER A 155 20.02 -9.73 9.08
C SER A 155 20.16 -8.58 10.05
N LEU A 156 20.56 -7.40 9.60
CA LEU A 156 20.66 -6.20 10.44
C LEU A 156 19.28 -5.64 10.79
N SER A 157 18.35 -5.65 9.85
CA SER A 157 17.00 -5.13 10.08
C SER A 157 16.19 -6.00 11.04
N THR A 158 16.39 -7.32 11.06
CA THR A 158 15.68 -8.24 11.97
C THR A 158 16.02 -8.02 13.45
N ARG A 159 17.16 -7.43 13.75
CA ARG A 159 17.57 -7.11 15.13
C ARG A 159 16.94 -5.84 15.70
N LEU A 160 16.31 -5.02 14.86
CA LEU A 160 15.66 -3.80 15.31
C LEU A 160 14.17 -4.06 15.58
N PRO A 161 13.61 -3.52 16.67
CA PRO A 161 12.19 -3.69 16.94
C PRO A 161 11.36 -3.01 15.85
N ALA A 162 10.59 -3.80 15.10
CA ALA A 162 9.53 -3.28 14.26
C ALA A 162 8.33 -3.01 15.15
N ARG A 163 7.80 -1.81 15.10
CA ARG A 163 6.52 -1.49 15.72
C ARG A 163 5.46 -1.49 14.63
N ILE A 164 4.44 -2.28 14.83
CA ILE A 164 3.31 -2.43 13.92
C ILE A 164 2.12 -1.72 14.57
N ILE A 165 1.44 -0.89 13.79
CA ILE A 165 0.23 -0.20 14.19
C ILE A 165 -0.90 -0.70 13.28
N PRO A 166 -1.98 -1.29 13.82
CA PRO A 166 -3.15 -1.63 13.04
C PRO A 166 -3.72 -0.40 12.33
N TRP A 167 -4.23 -0.59 11.10
CA TRP A 167 -4.70 0.51 10.25
C TRP A 167 -5.76 1.40 10.92
N ASN A 168 -6.66 0.81 11.70
CA ASN A 168 -7.70 1.53 12.42
C ASN A 168 -7.21 2.48 13.54
N PHE A 169 -5.93 2.39 13.92
CA PHE A 169 -5.28 3.28 14.89
C PHE A 169 -4.38 4.34 14.24
N VAL A 170 -4.40 4.42 12.92
CA VAL A 170 -3.62 5.40 12.17
C VAL A 170 -4.46 6.64 11.92
N ASP A 171 -4.00 7.78 12.42
CA ASP A 171 -4.50 9.09 12.02
C ASP A 171 -3.41 9.84 11.25
N MET A 172 -3.78 10.42 10.13
CA MET A 172 -2.84 11.12 9.26
C MET A 172 -2.78 12.59 9.64
N ILE A 173 -1.59 13.06 9.99
CA ILE A 173 -1.34 14.49 10.15
C ILE A 173 -1.30 15.11 8.75
N GLU A 174 -2.17 16.06 8.47
CA GLU A 174 -2.11 16.87 7.25
C GLU A 174 -0.77 17.61 7.17
N VAL A 175 0.03 17.27 6.16
CA VAL A 175 1.34 17.88 5.95
C VAL A 175 1.32 18.89 4.80
N ASP A 176 0.22 18.98 4.03
CA ASP A 176 0.13 19.90 2.90
C ASP A 176 -1.24 20.59 2.83
N PRO A 177 -1.31 21.91 3.09
CA PRO A 177 -2.54 22.70 2.97
C PRO A 177 -3.13 22.72 1.55
N ALA A 178 -2.36 22.37 0.53
CA ALA A 178 -2.79 22.35 -0.87
C ALA A 178 -3.48 21.04 -1.27
N ARG A 179 -3.38 19.97 -0.46
CA ARG A 179 -4.06 18.68 -0.65
C ARG A 179 -4.87 18.33 0.60
N ARG A 180 -6.04 18.91 0.71
CA ARG A 180 -7.00 18.58 1.76
C ARG A 180 -7.60 17.19 1.52
N VAL A 181 -6.97 16.15 2.02
CA VAL A 181 -7.63 14.88 2.24
C VAL A 181 -8.34 14.98 3.59
N LYS A 182 -9.60 15.29 3.58
CA LYS A 182 -10.46 15.17 4.78
C LYS A 182 -10.70 13.68 5.03
N LEU A 183 -9.87 13.06 5.84
CA LEU A 183 -10.21 11.81 6.49
C LEU A 183 -11.18 12.14 7.62
N ASN A 184 -12.47 12.06 7.33
CA ASN A 184 -13.52 12.18 8.35
C ASN A 184 -13.65 10.80 9.02
N ILE A 185 -12.82 10.54 10.03
CA ILE A 185 -13.01 9.40 10.92
C ILE A 185 -14.03 9.87 11.94
N GLU A 186 -15.27 9.45 11.78
CA GLU A 186 -16.28 9.61 12.84
C GLU A 186 -15.83 8.80 14.06
N TYR A 187 -15.43 9.51 15.09
CA TYR A 187 -15.25 8.93 16.41
C TYR A 187 -16.64 8.59 16.98
N GLU A 188 -17.04 7.34 16.95
CA GLU A 188 -18.05 6.87 17.89
C GLU A 188 -17.49 7.05 19.30
N ARG A 189 -18.02 8.03 20.01
CA ARG A 189 -17.80 8.20 21.44
C ARG A 189 -18.32 6.95 22.14
N LEU A 190 -17.41 6.12 22.62
CA LEU A 190 -17.74 5.18 23.67
C LEU A 190 -18.04 5.99 24.93
N ALA A 191 -19.32 6.02 25.31
CA ALA A 191 -19.81 6.49 26.59
C ALA A 191 -19.43 5.49 27.70
#